data_17fbfbac6297709cb67ea611101af60b
#
_entry.id   17fbfbac6297709cb67ea611101af60b
#
_cell.length_a   1.000
_cell.length_b   1.000
_cell.length_c   1.000
_cell.angle_alpha   90.00
_cell.angle_beta   90.00
_cell.angle_gamma   90.00
#
_symmetry.space_group_name_H-M   'P 1'
#
loop_
_entity.id
_entity.type
_entity.pdbx_description
1 polymer ?
#
loop_
_entity_poly.entity_id
_entity_poly.type
_entity_poly.pdbx_seq_one_letter_code
_entity_poly.pdbx_strand_id
1 'polypeptide(L)'
;ELRKGKEASTHTVHLRLLSASALITNKIIAYRNLRPDVNFQLYQTPGQEDDYDVCVTARRADTAPKENDPATIMLEEDLYLAVPVHSPYGSRESIRLTDTKDADYICLGGSKPIRQITNSYFMEAGFSPHIIFESDTTESVRNLIAAGMGIGFWPACSWGPLTSNFGSSPGHFPVKLLPITDQKCRRQIILTCSEKGKNSTIVKDFCNYLVEHNNWM
;
A
#
# COMPACT_ATOMS: atom_id res chain seq x y z
N GLU A 1 -13.53 -16.86 48.46
CA GLU A 1 -14.33 -16.06 47.52
C GLU A 1 -13.54 -15.86 46.22
N LEU A 2 -13.87 -16.71 45.22
CA LEU A 2 -13.30 -16.61 43.89
C LEU A 2 -13.94 -15.40 43.19
N ARG A 3 -13.13 -14.36 42.93
CA ARG A 3 -13.48 -13.28 42.01
C ARG A 3 -13.80 -13.90 40.65
N LYS A 4 -15.10 -13.99 40.34
CA LYS A 4 -15.58 -14.15 38.96
C LYS A 4 -15.10 -12.94 38.17
N GLY A 5 -13.98 -13.07 37.47
CA GLY A 5 -13.58 -12.12 36.44
C GLY A 5 -14.73 -12.07 35.42
N LYS A 6 -15.33 -10.90 35.20
CA LYS A 6 -16.14 -10.63 34.03
C LYS A 6 -15.27 -10.99 32.82
N GLU A 7 -15.60 -12.03 32.11
CA GLU A 7 -15.11 -12.25 30.76
C GLU A 7 -15.49 -10.99 29.96
N ALA A 8 -14.53 -10.14 29.71
CA ALA A 8 -14.73 -9.02 28.81
C ALA A 8 -15.03 -9.64 27.44
N SER A 9 -16.23 -9.41 26.91
CA SER A 9 -16.56 -9.87 25.57
C SER A 9 -15.54 -9.26 24.61
N THR A 10 -14.67 -10.10 24.05
CA THR A 10 -13.70 -9.69 23.05
C THR A 10 -14.43 -9.57 21.71
N HIS A 11 -14.26 -8.43 21.06
CA HIS A 11 -14.80 -8.19 19.74
C HIS A 11 -13.68 -8.35 18.69
N THR A 12 -13.96 -9.08 17.63
CA THR A 12 -12.98 -9.26 16.54
C THR A 12 -13.41 -8.43 15.34
N VAL A 13 -12.49 -7.61 14.84
CA VAL A 13 -12.64 -6.83 13.60
C VAL A 13 -11.85 -7.54 12.50
N HIS A 14 -12.54 -7.86 11.40
CA HIS A 14 -11.97 -8.52 10.24
C HIS A 14 -11.57 -7.47 9.20
N LEU A 15 -10.26 -7.34 8.96
CA LEU A 15 -9.70 -6.38 8.01
C LEU A 15 -9.15 -7.06 6.77
N ARG A 16 -9.59 -6.59 5.61
CA ARG A 16 -8.97 -6.90 4.33
C ARG A 16 -7.99 -5.78 3.97
N LEU A 17 -6.68 -6.07 4.02
CA LEU A 17 -5.61 -5.11 3.75
C LEU A 17 -4.97 -5.38 2.39
N LEU A 18 -5.52 -4.82 1.34
CA LEU A 18 -5.01 -4.97 -0.03
C LEU A 18 -3.95 -3.91 -0.38
N SER A 19 -3.86 -2.85 0.43
CA SER A 19 -2.89 -1.76 0.26
C SER A 19 -2.47 -1.19 1.62
N ALA A 20 -1.29 -0.55 1.66
CA ALA A 20 -0.77 0.17 2.82
C ALA A 20 -0.72 -0.64 4.14
N SER A 21 -0.51 -1.97 4.05
CA SER A 21 -0.60 -2.86 5.21
C SER A 21 0.31 -2.46 6.36
N ALA A 22 1.54 -2.00 6.10
CA ALA A 22 2.47 -1.56 7.14
C ALA A 22 1.94 -0.34 7.92
N LEU A 23 1.40 0.66 7.19
CA LEU A 23 0.82 1.85 7.82
C LEU A 23 -0.40 1.49 8.68
N ILE A 24 -1.30 0.67 8.14
CA ILE A 24 -2.52 0.26 8.86
C ILE A 24 -2.18 -0.60 10.07
N THR A 25 -1.20 -1.50 9.97
CA THR A 25 -0.75 -2.33 11.10
C THR A 25 -0.24 -1.45 12.26
N ASN A 26 0.51 -0.38 11.98
CA ASN A 26 0.94 0.56 13.02
C ASN A 26 -0.26 1.24 13.71
N LYS A 27 -1.29 1.62 12.95
CA LYS A 27 -2.52 2.19 13.53
C LYS A 27 -3.31 1.17 14.34
N ILE A 28 -3.36 -0.09 13.90
CA ILE A 28 -3.98 -1.19 14.67
C ILE A 28 -3.28 -1.37 16.01
N ILE A 29 -1.93 -1.37 16.02
CA ILE A 29 -1.15 -1.47 17.26
C ILE A 29 -1.51 -0.33 18.22
N ALA A 30 -1.53 0.91 17.72
CA ALA A 30 -1.89 2.08 18.53
C ALA A 30 -3.34 2.02 19.06
N TYR A 31 -4.30 1.65 18.19
CA TYR A 31 -5.69 1.49 18.58
C TYR A 31 -5.88 0.36 19.60
N ARG A 32 -5.17 -0.77 19.43
CA ARG A 32 -5.23 -1.90 20.36
C ARG A 32 -4.75 -1.53 21.77
N ASN A 33 -3.82 -0.59 21.88
CA ASN A 33 -3.39 -0.06 23.19
C ASN A 33 -4.48 0.76 23.88
N LEU A 34 -5.34 1.43 23.10
CA LEU A 34 -6.49 2.20 23.61
C LEU A 34 -7.69 1.31 23.90
N ARG A 35 -7.88 0.24 23.08
CA ARG A 35 -9.01 -0.67 23.14
C ARG A 35 -8.55 -2.13 23.27
N PRO A 36 -8.09 -2.53 24.48
CA PRO A 36 -7.60 -3.90 24.72
C PRO A 36 -8.66 -5.01 24.58
N ASP A 37 -9.92 -4.64 24.54
CA ASP A 37 -11.09 -5.51 24.30
C ASP A 37 -11.32 -5.85 22.82
N VAL A 38 -10.60 -5.22 21.88
CA VAL A 38 -10.76 -5.43 20.44
C VAL A 38 -9.63 -6.29 19.89
N ASN A 39 -9.97 -7.39 19.22
CA ASN A 39 -9.08 -8.23 18.46
C ASN A 39 -9.18 -7.92 16.96
N PHE A 40 -8.15 -8.29 16.20
CA PHE A 40 -8.09 -8.07 14.76
C PHE A 40 -7.69 -9.34 14.02
N GLN A 41 -8.36 -9.60 12.90
CA GLN A 41 -7.92 -10.60 11.91
C GLN A 41 -7.63 -9.88 10.59
N LEU A 42 -6.42 -10.13 10.04
CA LEU A 42 -5.90 -9.40 8.88
C LEU A 42 -5.78 -10.35 7.68
N TYR A 43 -6.39 -9.97 6.57
CA TYR A 43 -6.36 -10.70 5.31
C TYR A 43 -5.68 -9.84 4.24
N GLN A 44 -4.62 -10.33 3.60
CA GLN A 44 -3.86 -9.58 2.59
C GLN A 44 -4.04 -10.12 1.16
N THR A 45 -4.81 -11.17 1.01
CA THR A 45 -5.16 -11.75 -0.28
C THR A 45 -6.63 -11.50 -0.59
N PRO A 46 -7.01 -11.33 -1.87
CA PRO A 46 -8.39 -11.39 -2.28
C PRO A 46 -8.95 -12.78 -1.90
N GLY A 47 -9.92 -12.83 -1.03
CA GLY A 47 -10.61 -14.04 -0.60
C GLY A 47 -12.09 -13.92 -0.85
N GLN A 48 -12.89 -14.83 -0.30
CA GLN A 48 -14.36 -14.80 -0.38
C GLN A 48 -14.88 -13.39 -0.04
N GLU A 49 -15.67 -12.84 -0.92
CA GLU A 49 -16.01 -11.41 -0.95
C GLU A 49 -16.72 -10.89 0.30
N ASP A 50 -17.30 -11.74 1.13
CA ASP A 50 -18.29 -11.35 2.14
C ASP A 50 -17.83 -11.42 3.60
N ASP A 51 -16.60 -11.82 3.90
CA ASP A 51 -16.17 -12.06 5.29
C ASP A 51 -15.17 -11.04 5.83
N TYR A 52 -15.41 -9.76 5.58
CA TYR A 52 -14.64 -8.68 6.22
C TYR A 52 -15.58 -7.60 6.75
N ASP A 53 -15.14 -6.88 7.77
CA ASP A 53 -15.83 -5.71 8.29
C ASP A 53 -15.35 -4.43 7.59
N VAL A 54 -14.02 -4.33 7.38
CA VAL A 54 -13.35 -3.18 6.78
C VAL A 54 -12.38 -3.64 5.68
N CYS A 55 -12.38 -2.95 4.55
CA CYS A 55 -11.42 -3.15 3.49
C CYS A 55 -10.60 -1.88 3.26
N VAL A 56 -9.27 -2.03 3.24
CA VAL A 56 -8.33 -0.98 2.83
C VAL A 56 -7.71 -1.37 1.51
N THR A 57 -7.94 -0.56 0.50
CA THR A 57 -7.46 -0.77 -0.86
C THR A 57 -6.90 0.52 -1.46
N ALA A 58 -6.59 0.52 -2.74
CA ALA A 58 -6.13 1.72 -3.43
C ALA A 58 -6.80 1.87 -4.79
N ARG A 59 -6.89 3.13 -5.25
CA ARG A 59 -7.28 3.50 -6.61
C ARG A 59 -6.39 4.63 -7.12
N ARG A 60 -6.41 4.90 -8.42
CA ARG A 60 -5.77 6.11 -8.97
C ARG A 60 -6.39 7.37 -8.36
N ALA A 61 -5.55 8.37 -8.11
CA ALA A 61 -6.01 9.61 -7.48
C ALA A 61 -6.93 10.44 -8.40
N ASP A 62 -6.79 10.31 -9.70
CA ASP A 62 -7.62 10.98 -10.72
C ASP A 62 -8.90 10.20 -11.10
N THR A 63 -9.15 9.06 -10.44
CA THR A 63 -10.41 8.35 -10.63
C THR A 63 -11.57 9.18 -10.10
N ALA A 64 -12.49 9.56 -11.00
CA ALA A 64 -13.70 10.27 -10.59
C ALA A 64 -14.47 9.42 -9.55
N PRO A 65 -14.87 10.02 -8.42
CA PRO A 65 -15.71 9.31 -7.45
C PRO A 65 -17.03 8.93 -8.13
N LYS A 66 -17.49 7.70 -7.84
CA LYS A 66 -18.83 7.29 -8.28
C LYS A 66 -19.87 8.05 -7.47
N GLU A 67 -21.04 8.27 -8.08
CA GLU A 67 -22.19 8.77 -7.32
C GLU A 67 -22.46 7.82 -6.13
N ASN A 68 -22.53 8.37 -4.92
CA ASN A 68 -22.63 7.61 -3.66
C ASN A 68 -21.45 6.66 -3.39
N ASP A 69 -20.22 7.05 -3.76
CA ASP A 69 -19.01 6.28 -3.43
C ASP A 69 -18.90 6.09 -1.91
N PRO A 70 -19.01 4.86 -1.37
CA PRO A 70 -18.93 4.61 0.07
C PRO A 70 -17.50 4.69 0.60
N ALA A 71 -16.52 4.96 -0.26
CA ALA A 71 -15.11 4.94 0.09
C ALA A 71 -14.68 6.24 0.77
N THR A 72 -14.02 6.12 1.91
CA THR A 72 -13.35 7.23 2.58
C THR A 72 -11.88 7.26 2.15
N ILE A 73 -11.42 8.41 1.64
CA ILE A 73 -10.00 8.61 1.31
C ILE A 73 -9.24 8.82 2.62
N MET A 74 -8.27 7.94 2.87
CA MET A 74 -7.41 8.01 4.05
C MET A 74 -6.10 8.74 3.76
N LEU A 75 -5.52 8.50 2.60
CA LEU A 75 -4.22 9.03 2.18
C LEU A 75 -4.21 9.19 0.68
N GLU A 76 -3.61 10.28 0.20
CA GLU A 76 -3.21 10.42 -1.20
C GLU A 76 -1.68 10.52 -1.25
N GLU A 77 -1.03 9.73 -2.09
CA GLU A 77 0.43 9.67 -2.17
C GLU A 77 0.91 9.62 -3.62
N ASP A 78 2.10 10.18 -3.84
CA ASP A 78 2.79 10.10 -5.10
C ASP A 78 3.42 8.71 -5.29
N LEU A 79 3.52 8.29 -6.54
CA LEU A 79 4.25 7.11 -6.95
C LEU A 79 5.54 7.56 -7.64
N TYR A 80 6.67 7.25 -7.01
CA TYR A 80 7.99 7.45 -7.58
C TYR A 80 8.42 6.23 -8.40
N LEU A 81 9.44 6.40 -9.23
CA LEU A 81 10.17 5.28 -9.79
C LEU A 81 11.43 5.01 -8.94
N ALA A 82 11.50 3.83 -8.37
CA ALA A 82 12.66 3.35 -7.62
C ALA A 82 13.68 2.76 -8.59
N VAL A 83 14.90 3.28 -8.55
CA VAL A 83 16.00 2.85 -9.43
C VAL A 83 17.26 2.58 -8.62
N PRO A 84 18.03 1.53 -8.94
CA PRO A 84 19.36 1.34 -8.36
C PRO A 84 20.27 2.52 -8.74
N VAL A 85 21.08 3.01 -7.81
CA VAL A 85 21.96 4.17 -8.06
C VAL A 85 22.94 3.91 -9.21
N HIS A 86 23.34 2.66 -9.40
CA HIS A 86 24.24 2.27 -10.50
C HIS A 86 23.52 1.94 -11.82
N SER A 87 22.20 2.08 -11.87
CA SER A 87 21.44 1.91 -13.11
C SER A 87 21.67 3.11 -14.06
N PRO A 88 21.32 2.97 -15.35
CA PRO A 88 21.39 4.09 -16.29
C PRO A 88 20.58 5.33 -15.87
N TYR A 89 19.67 5.16 -14.91
CA TYR A 89 18.80 6.21 -14.39
C TYR A 89 19.31 6.84 -13.08
N GLY A 90 20.28 6.24 -12.41
CA GLY A 90 20.68 6.62 -11.04
C GLY A 90 21.26 8.03 -10.89
N SER A 91 21.83 8.61 -11.96
CA SER A 91 22.34 9.99 -11.97
C SER A 91 21.25 11.06 -12.17
N ARG A 92 20.01 10.66 -12.51
CA ARG A 92 18.92 11.60 -12.79
C ARG A 92 18.29 12.12 -11.48
N GLU A 93 17.73 13.33 -11.52
CA GLU A 93 16.95 13.92 -10.41
C GLU A 93 15.43 13.70 -10.60
N SER A 94 15.02 13.43 -11.82
CA SER A 94 13.64 13.08 -12.18
C SER A 94 13.65 12.23 -13.44
N ILE A 95 12.51 11.66 -13.81
CA ILE A 95 12.42 10.79 -14.97
C ILE A 95 11.08 10.97 -15.67
N ARG A 96 11.08 10.80 -16.98
CA ARG A 96 9.83 10.58 -17.74
C ARG A 96 9.57 9.08 -17.77
N LEU A 97 8.34 8.66 -17.51
CA LEU A 97 8.00 7.23 -17.56
C LEU A 97 8.25 6.65 -18.96
N THR A 98 8.01 7.46 -20.00
CA THR A 98 8.29 7.11 -21.41
C THR A 98 9.77 6.79 -21.69
N ASP A 99 10.71 7.36 -20.92
CA ASP A 99 12.16 7.10 -21.07
C ASP A 99 12.55 5.69 -20.57
N THR A 100 11.66 4.99 -19.91
CA THR A 100 11.90 3.68 -19.29
C THR A 100 11.25 2.52 -20.01
N LYS A 101 10.78 2.73 -21.25
CA LYS A 101 10.07 1.72 -22.04
C LYS A 101 10.86 0.44 -22.27
N ASP A 102 12.20 0.54 -22.32
CA ASP A 102 13.11 -0.57 -22.58
C ASP A 102 13.75 -1.11 -21.27
N ALA A 103 13.29 -0.64 -20.11
CA ALA A 103 13.81 -1.06 -18.82
C ALA A 103 13.18 -2.38 -18.34
N ASP A 104 13.95 -3.13 -17.54
CA ASP A 104 13.46 -4.29 -16.81
C ASP A 104 12.70 -3.85 -15.57
N TYR A 105 11.45 -4.30 -15.44
CA TYR A 105 10.58 -3.93 -14.32
C TYR A 105 10.39 -5.07 -13.32
N ILE A 106 10.27 -4.66 -12.06
CA ILE A 106 9.92 -5.51 -10.92
C ILE A 106 8.60 -4.98 -10.36
N CYS A 107 7.58 -5.84 -10.29
CA CYS A 107 6.22 -5.44 -9.94
C CYS A 107 5.63 -6.33 -8.85
N LEU A 108 4.63 -5.79 -8.15
CA LEU A 108 3.72 -6.62 -7.37
C LEU A 108 2.77 -7.39 -8.28
N GLY A 109 2.30 -8.54 -7.80
CA GLY A 109 1.42 -9.46 -8.52
C GLY A 109 0.12 -8.84 -9.02
N GLY A 110 -0.42 -9.39 -10.10
CA GLY A 110 -1.54 -8.84 -10.85
C GLY A 110 -2.83 -8.61 -10.07
N SER A 111 -3.06 -9.33 -8.97
CA SER A 111 -4.22 -9.15 -8.09
C SER A 111 -4.09 -7.95 -7.14
N LYS A 112 -2.91 -7.35 -6.99
CA LYS A 112 -2.70 -6.22 -6.09
C LYS A 112 -3.18 -4.91 -6.73
N PRO A 113 -3.88 -4.03 -5.99
CA PRO A 113 -4.38 -2.75 -6.52
C PRO A 113 -3.30 -1.88 -7.16
N ILE A 114 -2.10 -1.85 -6.58
CA ILE A 114 -0.99 -1.07 -7.14
C ILE A 114 -0.61 -1.54 -8.54
N ARG A 115 -0.70 -2.84 -8.85
CA ARG A 115 -0.40 -3.36 -10.17
C ARG A 115 -1.39 -2.83 -11.21
N GLN A 116 -2.67 -2.80 -10.89
CA GLN A 116 -3.70 -2.26 -11.78
C GLN A 116 -3.49 -0.76 -12.02
N ILE A 117 -3.15 -0.02 -10.96
CA ILE A 117 -2.86 1.41 -11.03
C ILE A 117 -1.64 1.68 -11.91
N THR A 118 -0.53 0.97 -11.70
CA THR A 118 0.70 1.17 -12.49
C THR A 118 0.55 0.74 -13.93
N ASN A 119 -0.21 -0.32 -14.20
CA ASN A 119 -0.54 -0.73 -15.57
C ASN A 119 -1.28 0.37 -16.34
N SER A 120 -2.20 1.10 -15.69
CA SER A 120 -2.88 2.22 -16.35
C SER A 120 -1.93 3.37 -16.70
N TYR A 121 -0.93 3.65 -15.85
CA TYR A 121 0.11 4.64 -16.16
C TYR A 121 1.03 4.22 -17.31
N PHE A 122 1.40 2.94 -17.40
CA PHE A 122 2.13 2.42 -18.55
C PHE A 122 1.32 2.53 -19.86
N MET A 123 0.02 2.23 -19.81
CA MET A 123 -0.86 2.39 -20.97
C MET A 123 -0.93 3.84 -21.43
N GLU A 124 -1.06 4.79 -20.51
CA GLU A 124 -1.06 6.23 -20.82
C GLU A 124 0.28 6.72 -21.36
N ALA A 125 1.39 6.14 -20.87
CA ALA A 125 2.72 6.40 -21.42
C ALA A 125 2.96 5.74 -22.80
N GLY A 126 2.02 4.92 -23.28
CA GLY A 126 2.04 4.32 -24.61
C GLY A 126 2.93 3.09 -24.75
N PHE A 127 3.24 2.39 -23.66
CA PHE A 127 4.02 1.14 -23.73
C PHE A 127 3.55 0.10 -22.69
N SER A 128 3.95 -1.15 -22.94
CA SER A 128 3.82 -2.24 -21.97
C SER A 128 5.19 -2.52 -21.35
N PRO A 129 5.31 -2.56 -20.00
CA PRO A 129 6.58 -2.77 -19.35
C PRO A 129 7.10 -4.20 -19.59
N HIS A 130 8.42 -4.34 -19.75
CA HIS A 130 9.07 -5.65 -19.72
C HIS A 130 9.25 -6.06 -18.25
N ILE A 131 8.38 -6.95 -17.75
CA ILE A 131 8.39 -7.38 -16.36
C ILE A 131 9.21 -8.67 -16.26
N ILE A 132 10.33 -8.58 -15.55
CA ILE A 132 11.24 -9.72 -15.35
C ILE A 132 11.01 -10.41 -14.00
N PHE A 133 10.45 -9.70 -13.01
CA PHE A 133 10.06 -10.28 -11.72
C PHE A 133 8.68 -9.78 -11.30
N GLU A 134 7.89 -10.71 -10.81
CA GLU A 134 6.61 -10.44 -10.17
C GLU A 134 6.57 -11.14 -8.80
N SER A 135 6.15 -10.43 -7.76
CA SER A 135 6.04 -10.96 -6.40
C SER A 135 4.72 -10.55 -5.76
N ASP A 136 4.23 -11.33 -4.84
CA ASP A 136 3.04 -11.04 -4.03
C ASP A 136 3.37 -10.21 -2.78
N THR A 137 4.66 -10.04 -2.45
CA THR A 137 5.12 -9.27 -1.29
C THR A 137 5.89 -8.01 -1.67
N THR A 138 5.61 -6.93 -0.96
CA THR A 138 6.33 -5.65 -1.11
C THR A 138 7.81 -5.79 -0.78
N GLU A 139 8.15 -6.61 0.21
CA GLU A 139 9.52 -6.83 0.66
C GLU A 139 10.38 -7.44 -0.46
N SER A 140 9.87 -8.47 -1.14
CA SER A 140 10.59 -9.07 -2.27
C SER A 140 10.81 -8.09 -3.41
N VAL A 141 9.81 -7.29 -3.77
CA VAL A 141 9.95 -6.25 -4.80
C VAL A 141 11.05 -5.25 -4.42
N ARG A 142 11.03 -4.76 -3.18
CA ARG A 142 12.04 -3.82 -2.66
C ARG A 142 13.45 -4.41 -2.73
N ASN A 143 13.62 -5.64 -2.26
CA ASN A 143 14.91 -6.33 -2.23
C ASN A 143 15.45 -6.61 -3.64
N LEU A 144 14.60 -6.99 -4.59
CA LEU A 144 15.01 -7.21 -5.98
C LEU A 144 15.45 -5.90 -6.66
N ILE A 145 14.78 -4.77 -6.39
CA ILE A 145 15.22 -3.46 -6.88
C ILE A 145 16.57 -3.11 -6.26
N ALA A 146 16.75 -3.30 -4.94
CA ALA A 146 18.01 -3.04 -4.26
C ALA A 146 19.15 -3.97 -4.73
N ALA A 147 18.84 -5.18 -5.17
CA ALA A 147 19.79 -6.10 -5.79
C ALA A 147 20.20 -5.68 -7.24
N GLY A 148 19.65 -4.59 -7.75
CA GLY A 148 19.97 -4.09 -9.09
C GLY A 148 19.31 -4.89 -10.22
N MET A 149 18.32 -5.73 -9.91
CA MET A 149 17.67 -6.60 -10.89
C MET A 149 16.76 -5.85 -11.85
N GLY A 150 16.33 -4.63 -11.51
CA GLY A 150 15.44 -3.82 -12.32
C GLY A 150 14.96 -2.59 -11.59
N ILE A 151 13.93 -1.94 -12.14
CA ILE A 151 13.29 -0.73 -11.57
C ILE A 151 11.83 -1.03 -11.24
N GLY A 152 11.18 -0.16 -10.44
CA GLY A 152 9.77 -0.36 -10.11
C GLY A 152 9.11 0.88 -9.52
N PHE A 153 7.79 0.89 -9.52
CA PHE A 153 7.04 1.93 -8.84
C PHE A 153 7.15 1.80 -7.32
N TRP A 154 7.25 2.96 -6.66
CA TRP A 154 7.40 3.06 -5.21
C TRP A 154 6.45 4.11 -4.63
N PRO A 155 5.46 3.71 -3.85
CA PRO A 155 4.60 4.66 -3.15
C PRO A 155 5.37 5.43 -2.07
N ALA A 156 5.20 6.75 -2.05
CA ALA A 156 5.98 7.67 -1.21
C ALA A 156 5.92 7.36 0.29
N CYS A 157 4.72 7.05 0.79
CA CYS A 157 4.45 6.90 2.23
C CYS A 157 4.27 5.44 2.63
N SER A 158 3.45 4.69 1.89
CA SER A 158 2.94 3.40 2.35
C SER A 158 3.95 2.25 2.26
N TRP A 159 5.04 2.39 1.51
CA TRP A 159 6.14 1.43 1.49
C TRP A 159 7.27 1.82 2.45
N GLY A 160 7.11 2.93 3.15
CA GLY A 160 8.09 3.46 4.08
C GLY A 160 9.28 4.12 3.40
N PRO A 161 10.09 4.85 4.18
CA PRO A 161 11.27 5.54 3.66
C PRO A 161 12.33 4.53 3.20
N LEU A 162 13.18 4.96 2.30
CA LEU A 162 14.46 4.30 2.05
C LEU A 162 15.32 4.54 3.29
N THR A 163 15.39 3.56 4.18
CA THR A 163 16.25 3.64 5.37
C THR A 163 17.73 3.58 4.95
N SER A 164 18.63 4.14 5.78
CA SER A 164 20.08 4.09 5.53
C SER A 164 20.62 2.66 5.37
N ASN A 165 19.92 1.67 5.91
CA ASN A 165 20.29 0.25 5.81
C ASN A 165 19.65 -0.45 4.61
N PHE A 166 18.73 0.20 3.90
CA PHE A 166 18.13 -0.37 2.70
C PHE A 166 19.17 -0.37 1.57
N GLY A 167 19.45 -1.54 1.02
CA GLY A 167 20.52 -1.70 0.04
C GLY A 167 21.92 -1.90 0.64
N SER A 168 22.05 -2.01 1.99
CA SER A 168 23.35 -2.24 2.65
C SER A 168 23.72 -3.71 2.79
N SER A 169 22.83 -4.64 2.43
CA SER A 169 23.12 -6.08 2.44
C SER A 169 24.11 -6.44 1.31
N PRO A 170 24.96 -7.46 1.50
CA PRO A 170 25.84 -7.93 0.43
C PRO A 170 25.07 -8.20 -0.86
N GLY A 171 25.54 -7.64 -1.98
CA GLY A 171 24.86 -7.76 -3.29
C GLY A 171 23.69 -6.80 -3.51
N HIS A 172 23.41 -5.89 -2.57
CA HIS A 172 22.43 -4.82 -2.75
C HIS A 172 23.13 -3.49 -3.06
N PHE A 173 22.41 -2.62 -3.78
CA PHE A 173 22.83 -1.27 -4.11
C PHE A 173 21.90 -0.25 -3.49
N PRO A 174 22.37 0.96 -3.19
CA PRO A 174 21.51 2.06 -2.82
C PRO A 174 20.45 2.30 -3.91
N VAL A 175 19.25 2.64 -3.48
CA VAL A 175 18.10 2.93 -4.35
C VAL A 175 17.77 4.41 -4.28
N LYS A 176 17.46 5.01 -5.42
CA LYS A 176 16.99 6.39 -5.54
C LYS A 176 15.54 6.39 -5.97
N LEU A 177 14.73 7.28 -5.38
CA LEU A 177 13.36 7.51 -5.80
C LEU A 177 13.32 8.72 -6.72
N LEU A 178 12.91 8.51 -7.97
CA LEU A 178 12.82 9.55 -8.97
C LEU A 178 11.37 10.01 -9.17
N PRO A 179 11.08 11.32 -9.04
CA PRO A 179 9.79 11.87 -9.44
C PRO A 179 9.54 11.63 -10.92
N ILE A 180 8.32 11.22 -11.26
CA ILE A 180 7.88 11.04 -12.65
C ILE A 180 7.31 12.37 -13.14
N THR A 181 7.76 12.85 -14.31
CA THR A 181 7.48 14.22 -14.77
C THR A 181 6.54 14.35 -15.95
N ASP A 182 6.37 13.30 -16.75
CA ASP A 182 5.51 13.32 -17.94
C ASP A 182 4.03 12.99 -17.64
N GLN A 183 3.74 12.52 -16.43
CA GLN A 183 2.37 12.31 -15.94
C GLN A 183 2.32 12.34 -14.41
N LYS A 184 1.14 12.63 -13.84
CA LYS A 184 0.93 12.66 -12.39
C LYS A 184 0.60 11.26 -11.87
N CYS A 185 1.62 10.49 -11.55
CA CYS A 185 1.45 9.15 -10.98
C CYS A 185 1.13 9.24 -9.49
N ARG A 186 -0.16 9.15 -9.14
CA ARG A 186 -0.65 9.25 -7.75
C ARG A 186 -1.71 8.20 -7.47
N ARG A 187 -1.84 7.81 -6.21
CA ARG A 187 -2.91 6.93 -5.76
C ARG A 187 -3.56 7.42 -4.47
N GLN A 188 -4.80 7.03 -4.29
CA GLN A 188 -5.53 7.18 -3.03
C GLN A 188 -5.60 5.83 -2.33
N ILE A 189 -5.27 5.81 -1.04
CA ILE A 189 -5.61 4.71 -0.15
C ILE A 189 -7.01 4.99 0.38
N ILE A 190 -7.90 4.05 0.17
CA ILE A 190 -9.32 4.19 0.51
C ILE A 190 -9.75 3.09 1.48
N LEU A 191 -10.70 3.47 2.33
CA LEU A 191 -11.34 2.60 3.30
C LEU A 191 -12.81 2.44 2.93
N THR A 192 -13.28 1.20 2.95
CA THR A 192 -14.70 0.87 2.80
C THR A 192 -15.13 -0.09 3.90
N CYS A 193 -16.39 0.03 4.34
CA CYS A 193 -17.00 -0.90 5.29
C CYS A 193 -18.01 -1.79 4.57
N SER A 194 -18.03 -3.07 4.92
CA SER A 194 -19.10 -3.98 4.51
C SER A 194 -20.44 -3.59 5.18
N GLU A 195 -21.53 -4.11 4.70
CA GLU A 195 -22.84 -3.88 5.35
C GLU A 195 -22.84 -4.38 6.80
N LYS A 196 -22.18 -5.49 7.09
CA LYS A 196 -21.97 -6.01 8.45
C LYS A 196 -21.16 -5.02 9.29
N GLY A 197 -20.05 -4.51 8.73
CA GLY A 197 -19.17 -3.55 9.40
C GLY A 197 -19.88 -2.24 9.72
N LYS A 198 -20.70 -1.73 8.81
CA LYS A 198 -21.50 -0.50 9.02
C LYS A 198 -22.47 -0.60 10.20
N ASN A 199 -22.90 -1.79 10.59
CA ASN A 199 -23.81 -2.01 11.71
C ASN A 199 -23.09 -2.22 13.05
N SER A 200 -21.77 -2.37 13.06
CA SER A 200 -20.96 -2.56 14.26
C SER A 200 -20.44 -1.23 14.81
N THR A 201 -20.76 -0.92 16.07
CA THR A 201 -20.26 0.27 16.76
C THR A 201 -18.73 0.27 16.88
N ILE A 202 -18.13 -0.90 17.11
CA ILE A 202 -16.68 -1.04 17.25
C ILE A 202 -15.97 -0.82 15.91
N VAL A 203 -16.55 -1.34 14.83
CA VAL A 203 -15.99 -1.09 13.48
C VAL A 203 -16.07 0.38 13.13
N LYS A 204 -17.20 1.07 13.45
CA LYS A 204 -17.32 2.51 13.25
C LYS A 204 -16.28 3.30 14.05
N ASP A 205 -16.10 2.96 15.33
CA ASP A 205 -15.12 3.57 16.20
C ASP A 205 -13.68 3.42 15.63
N PHE A 206 -13.34 2.21 15.21
CA PHE A 206 -12.05 1.95 14.56
C PHE A 206 -11.88 2.70 13.23
N CYS A 207 -12.90 2.74 12.39
CA CYS A 207 -12.84 3.50 11.13
C CYS A 207 -12.65 5.00 11.38
N ASN A 208 -13.37 5.58 12.34
CA ASN A 208 -13.20 6.97 12.75
C ASN A 208 -11.77 7.22 13.27
N TYR A 209 -11.25 6.31 14.10
CA TYR A 209 -9.88 6.38 14.57
C TYR A 209 -8.87 6.42 13.42
N LEU A 210 -9.03 5.58 12.41
CA LEU A 210 -8.14 5.56 11.23
C LEU A 210 -8.18 6.87 10.45
N VAL A 211 -9.36 7.50 10.35
CA VAL A 211 -9.56 8.76 9.61
C VAL A 211 -9.04 9.97 10.41
N GLU A 212 -9.31 10.02 11.71
CA GLU A 212 -8.90 11.13 12.57
C GLU A 212 -7.39 11.16 12.84
N HIS A 213 -6.76 9.99 12.87
CA HIS A 213 -5.32 9.85 13.14
C HIS A 213 -4.53 9.60 11.86
N ASN A 214 -4.86 10.32 10.78
CA ASN A 214 -4.26 10.15 9.46
C ASN A 214 -2.88 10.82 9.28
N ASN A 215 -2.20 11.18 10.35
CA ASN A 215 -0.79 11.59 10.31
C ASN A 215 0.08 10.38 9.92
N TRP A 216 0.33 10.24 8.62
CA TRP A 216 1.07 9.13 8.03
C TRP A 216 2.59 9.39 7.89
N MET A 217 3.05 10.57 8.37
CA MET A 217 4.47 10.98 8.38
C MET A 217 5.07 10.83 9.77
#